data_20c8927676b3035588e48d0db81e0b14
#
_entry.id   20c8927676b3035588e48d0db81e0b14
#
_cell.length_a   1.000
_cell.length_b   1.000
_cell.length_c   1.000
_cell.angle_alpha   90.00
_cell.angle_beta   90.00
_cell.angle_gamma   90.00
#
_symmetry.space_group_name_H-M   'P 1'
#
loop_
_entity.id
_entity.type
_entity.pdbx_description
1 polymer ?
#
loop_
_entity_poly.entity_id
_entity_poly.type
_entity_poly.pdbx_seq_one_letter_code
_entity_poly.pdbx_strand_id
1 'polypeptide(L)'
;MPILSCTVPQAGPRAGVHTAAAGCERVHPLLRTHCAVLACKWWRQEHAEGMTDRDEFLAWVNSALYEAEFALLNGDATPRRALWSDKEPVSILGALRNVYGRDEVDASFTWLERMFSNCTSYRFELQAYDVVGDMAYTAGLEHASNSADGQPRSFTLRATQVYRREGGEWKVAHRHADTVTE
;
A
#
# COMPACT_ATOMS: atom_id res chain seq x y z
N MET A 1 -29.84 35.02 16.35
CA MET A 1 -28.43 34.80 16.04
C MET A 1 -28.34 34.44 14.58
N PRO A 2 -27.63 35.20 13.74
CA PRO A 2 -27.69 35.05 12.28
C PRO A 2 -26.79 33.90 11.78
N ILE A 3 -27.32 33.19 10.81
CA ILE A 3 -26.71 32.13 10.04
C ILE A 3 -25.76 32.77 9.02
N LEU A 4 -24.46 32.49 9.12
CA LEU A 4 -23.48 32.91 8.12
C LEU A 4 -23.53 31.95 6.92
N SER A 5 -24.03 32.45 5.80
CA SER A 5 -24.01 31.81 4.49
C SER A 5 -22.63 32.00 3.88
N CYS A 6 -21.91 30.90 3.59
CA CYS A 6 -20.64 30.91 2.88
C CYS A 6 -20.91 30.81 1.37
N THR A 7 -20.70 31.89 0.64
CA THR A 7 -20.84 31.96 -0.82
C THR A 7 -19.54 31.46 -1.47
N VAL A 8 -19.66 30.47 -2.36
CA VAL A 8 -18.59 29.98 -3.21
C VAL A 8 -18.31 30.97 -4.34
N PRO A 9 -17.04 31.38 -4.61
CA PRO A 9 -16.76 32.22 -5.77
C PRO A 9 -16.81 31.43 -7.07
N GLN A 10 -17.51 31.98 -8.07
CA GLN A 10 -17.55 31.44 -9.42
C GLN A 10 -16.22 31.68 -10.15
N ALA A 11 -15.75 30.63 -10.86
CA ALA A 11 -14.56 30.70 -11.70
C ALA A 11 -14.82 31.58 -12.93
N GLY A 12 -13.94 32.57 -13.15
CA GLY A 12 -13.88 33.41 -14.35
C GLY A 12 -13.24 32.66 -15.54
N PRO A 13 -13.31 33.21 -16.78
CA PRO A 13 -13.05 32.47 -18.01
C PRO A 13 -11.57 32.19 -18.26
N ARG A 14 -11.32 30.98 -18.79
CA ARG A 14 -10.04 30.42 -19.18
C ARG A 14 -9.35 31.27 -20.26
N ALA A 15 -8.14 31.74 -19.97
CA ALA A 15 -7.22 32.27 -20.97
C ALA A 15 -6.58 31.10 -21.75
N GLY A 16 -6.36 31.37 -23.05
CA GLY A 16 -6.10 30.41 -24.10
C GLY A 16 -4.89 29.49 -23.91
N VAL A 17 -5.11 28.25 -24.35
CA VAL A 17 -4.06 27.26 -24.60
C VAL A 17 -3.31 27.70 -25.85
N HIS A 18 -2.10 28.23 -25.71
CA HIS A 18 -1.18 28.40 -26.83
C HIS A 18 -0.61 27.03 -27.24
N THR A 19 -1.06 26.54 -28.38
CA THR A 19 -0.49 25.40 -29.08
C THR A 19 0.93 25.73 -29.57
N ALA A 20 1.94 25.30 -28.84
CA ALA A 20 3.31 25.25 -29.29
C ALA A 20 3.55 23.91 -30.05
N ALA A 21 2.94 23.74 -31.21
CA ALA A 21 3.15 22.61 -32.09
C ALA A 21 3.44 23.09 -33.50
N ALA A 22 4.51 23.87 -33.69
CA ALA A 22 5.07 24.18 -35.02
C ALA A 22 6.55 24.52 -34.88
N GLY A 23 7.43 23.51 -35.01
CA GLY A 23 8.88 23.78 -35.07
C GLY A 23 9.82 22.58 -34.86
N CYS A 24 9.38 21.34 -35.08
CA CYS A 24 10.29 20.19 -34.99
C CYS A 24 10.23 19.26 -36.21
N GLU A 25 10.33 19.82 -37.42
CA GLU A 25 10.26 19.02 -38.66
C GLU A 25 11.61 18.74 -39.32
N ARG A 26 12.74 18.96 -38.65
CA ARG A 26 14.07 18.58 -39.17
C ARG A 26 15.02 18.15 -38.05
N VAL A 27 14.74 17.06 -37.35
CA VAL A 27 15.70 16.45 -36.42
C VAL A 27 15.83 14.96 -36.74
N HIS A 28 17.07 14.52 -36.92
CA HIS A 28 17.48 13.15 -37.24
C HIS A 28 16.81 12.09 -36.35
N PRO A 29 16.40 10.91 -36.90
CA PRO A 29 15.62 9.90 -36.12
C PRO A 29 16.28 9.44 -34.81
N LEU A 30 17.61 9.50 -34.70
CA LEU A 30 18.36 9.13 -33.48
C LEU A 30 18.24 10.14 -32.35
N LEU A 31 17.84 11.39 -32.62
CA LEU A 31 17.61 12.40 -31.56
C LEU A 31 16.21 12.35 -30.96
N ARG A 32 15.24 11.72 -31.64
CA ARG A 32 13.88 11.54 -31.11
C ARG A 32 13.81 10.59 -29.91
N THR A 33 14.62 9.52 -29.91
CA THR A 33 14.70 8.56 -28.83
C THR A 33 15.34 9.16 -27.56
N HIS A 34 16.37 10.00 -27.73
CA HIS A 34 17.02 10.67 -26.58
C HIS A 34 16.14 11.76 -25.97
N CYS A 35 15.41 12.54 -26.76
CA CYS A 35 14.51 13.57 -26.26
C CYS A 35 13.31 12.97 -25.48
N ALA A 36 12.74 11.85 -25.95
CA ALA A 36 11.65 11.17 -25.27
C ALA A 36 12.09 10.57 -23.94
N VAL A 37 13.30 10.00 -23.86
CA VAL A 37 13.85 9.42 -22.63
C VAL A 37 14.22 10.52 -21.63
N LEU A 38 14.76 11.66 -22.09
CA LEU A 38 15.09 12.80 -21.23
C LEU A 38 13.81 13.51 -20.74
N ALA A 39 12.82 13.71 -21.60
CA ALA A 39 11.52 14.27 -21.22
C ALA A 39 10.78 13.38 -20.22
N CYS A 40 10.84 12.05 -20.38
CA CYS A 40 10.25 11.08 -19.46
C CYS A 40 11.00 11.03 -18.11
N LYS A 41 12.32 11.20 -18.11
CA LYS A 41 13.12 11.31 -16.89
C LYS A 41 12.85 12.64 -16.19
N TRP A 42 12.75 13.74 -16.92
CA TRP A 42 12.44 15.07 -16.39
C TRP A 42 11.04 15.13 -15.79
N TRP A 43 10.04 14.62 -16.51
CA TRP A 43 8.66 14.52 -16.01
C TRP A 43 8.56 13.65 -14.74
N ARG A 44 9.32 12.54 -14.70
CA ARG A 44 9.39 11.67 -13.51
C ARG A 44 10.10 12.36 -12.33
N GLN A 45 11.07 13.20 -12.58
CA GLN A 45 11.80 13.95 -11.57
C GLN A 45 10.97 15.11 -11.02
N GLU A 46 10.28 15.89 -11.85
CA GLU A 46 9.37 16.97 -11.41
C GLU A 46 8.19 16.45 -10.60
N HIS A 47 7.72 15.21 -10.82
CA HIS A 47 6.63 14.61 -10.05
C HIS A 47 7.14 13.85 -8.81
N ALA A 48 8.42 13.54 -8.72
CA ALA A 48 9.06 12.98 -7.54
C ALA A 48 9.45 14.05 -6.49
N GLU A 49 9.61 15.31 -6.91
CA GLU A 49 10.01 16.41 -6.01
C GLU A 49 8.91 16.89 -5.05
N GLY A 50 7.72 16.23 -5.03
CA GLY A 50 6.61 16.58 -4.13
C GLY A 50 6.13 15.47 -3.20
N MET A 51 6.54 14.21 -3.41
CA MET A 51 6.07 13.09 -2.59
C MET A 51 7.07 12.78 -1.49
N THR A 52 6.63 12.87 -0.23
CA THR A 52 7.47 12.52 0.91
C THR A 52 7.59 11.00 1.07
N ASP A 53 8.61 10.53 1.81
CA ASP A 53 8.72 9.10 2.18
C ASP A 53 7.45 8.59 2.88
N ARG A 54 6.77 9.46 3.62
CA ARG A 54 5.49 9.14 4.28
C ARG A 54 4.35 8.94 3.28
N ASP A 55 4.29 9.78 2.25
CA ASP A 55 3.25 9.68 1.20
C ASP A 55 3.46 8.43 0.34
N GLU A 56 4.72 8.13 -0.02
CA GLU A 56 5.10 6.91 -0.74
C GLU A 56 4.73 5.64 0.06
N PHE A 57 5.10 5.62 1.34
CA PHE A 57 4.75 4.50 2.23
C PHE A 57 3.24 4.33 2.35
N LEU A 58 2.49 5.42 2.54
CA LEU A 58 1.04 5.37 2.67
C LEU A 58 0.35 4.92 1.38
N ALA A 59 0.86 5.34 0.22
CA ALA A 59 0.40 4.86 -1.08
C ALA A 59 0.63 3.35 -1.23
N TRP A 60 1.80 2.84 -0.81
CA TRP A 60 2.11 1.40 -0.80
C TRP A 60 1.19 0.61 0.15
N VAL A 61 0.92 1.12 1.35
CA VAL A 61 -0.02 0.51 2.31
C VAL A 61 -1.43 0.40 1.72
N ASN A 62 -1.90 1.46 1.05
CA ASN A 62 -3.24 1.53 0.46
C ASN A 62 -3.38 0.82 -0.89
N SER A 63 -2.29 0.31 -1.46
CA SER A 63 -2.29 -0.43 -2.73
C SER A 63 -1.74 -1.85 -2.54
N ALA A 64 -0.41 -2.03 -2.65
CA ALA A 64 0.22 -3.34 -2.66
C ALA A 64 -0.07 -4.16 -1.39
N LEU A 65 -0.03 -3.54 -0.21
CA LEU A 65 -0.32 -4.23 1.05
C LEU A 65 -1.81 -4.60 1.13
N TYR A 66 -2.70 -3.67 0.77
CA TYR A 66 -4.15 -3.91 0.74
C TYR A 66 -4.51 -5.07 -0.20
N GLU A 67 -3.99 -5.06 -1.43
CA GLU A 67 -4.24 -6.10 -2.43
C GLU A 67 -3.73 -7.47 -1.97
N ALA A 68 -2.55 -7.49 -1.32
CA ALA A 68 -1.97 -8.72 -0.80
C ALA A 68 -2.77 -9.31 0.38
N GLU A 69 -3.30 -8.48 1.27
CA GLU A 69 -4.19 -8.93 2.36
C GLU A 69 -5.51 -9.44 1.81
N PHE A 70 -6.10 -8.73 0.83
CA PHE A 70 -7.35 -9.17 0.20
C PHE A 70 -7.17 -10.51 -0.52
N ALA A 71 -6.04 -10.72 -1.21
CA ALA A 71 -5.70 -11.98 -1.86
C ALA A 71 -5.56 -13.12 -0.84
N LEU A 72 -4.85 -12.89 0.26
CA LEU A 72 -4.68 -13.86 1.34
C LEU A 72 -6.03 -14.29 1.92
N LEU A 73 -6.93 -13.35 2.16
CA LEU A 73 -8.28 -13.64 2.68
C LEU A 73 -9.16 -14.42 1.68
N ASN A 74 -8.74 -14.50 0.42
CA ASN A 74 -9.32 -15.32 -0.63
C ASN A 74 -8.57 -16.64 -0.90
N GLY A 75 -7.56 -16.97 -0.09
CA GLY A 75 -6.79 -18.19 -0.21
C GLY A 75 -5.59 -18.12 -1.16
N ASP A 76 -5.13 -16.92 -1.53
CA ASP A 76 -3.87 -16.72 -2.26
C ASP A 76 -2.87 -15.94 -1.38
N ALA A 77 -1.94 -16.67 -0.78
CA ALA A 77 -0.89 -16.08 0.03
C ALA A 77 0.30 -15.56 -0.78
N THR A 78 0.36 -15.80 -2.10
CA THR A 78 1.52 -15.46 -2.93
C THR A 78 1.90 -13.98 -2.87
N PRO A 79 0.97 -13.01 -3.05
CA PRO A 79 1.31 -11.60 -2.94
C PRO A 79 1.76 -11.22 -1.54
N ARG A 80 1.13 -11.79 -0.50
CA ARG A 80 1.46 -11.47 0.88
C ARG A 80 2.84 -11.98 1.28
N ARG A 81 3.23 -13.19 0.84
CA ARG A 81 4.59 -13.71 1.02
C ARG A 81 5.65 -12.82 0.39
N ALA A 82 5.38 -12.32 -0.83
CA ALA A 82 6.31 -11.45 -1.55
C ALA A 82 6.57 -10.11 -0.85
N LEU A 83 5.62 -9.64 -0.04
CA LEU A 83 5.77 -8.40 0.75
C LEU A 83 6.49 -8.62 2.08
N TRP A 84 6.73 -9.86 2.50
CA TRP A 84 7.49 -10.11 3.72
C TRP A 84 8.99 -10.07 3.47
N SER A 85 9.71 -9.61 4.49
CA SER A 85 11.17 -9.56 4.48
C SER A 85 11.77 -10.95 4.44
N ASP A 86 12.77 -11.14 3.58
CA ASP A 86 13.62 -12.35 3.57
C ASP A 86 14.77 -12.28 4.58
N LYS A 87 14.93 -11.14 5.28
CA LYS A 87 15.99 -10.91 6.25
C LYS A 87 15.46 -11.06 7.67
N GLU A 88 16.14 -11.81 8.47
CA GLU A 88 15.86 -11.92 9.90
C GLU A 88 16.18 -10.61 10.67
N PRO A 89 15.54 -10.35 11.81
CA PRO A 89 14.41 -11.09 12.39
C PRO A 89 13.09 -10.78 11.72
N VAL A 90 12.23 -11.79 11.56
CA VAL A 90 10.83 -11.65 11.17
C VAL A 90 9.92 -12.41 12.15
N SER A 91 8.69 -11.92 12.38
CA SER A 91 7.79 -12.61 13.32
C SER A 91 6.32 -12.20 13.13
N ILE A 92 5.44 -13.12 13.47
CA ILE A 92 3.99 -12.88 13.60
C ILE A 92 3.57 -13.22 15.02
N LEU A 93 2.96 -12.27 15.72
CA LEU A 93 2.18 -12.50 16.92
C LEU A 93 0.72 -12.34 16.51
N GLY A 94 0.09 -13.43 16.13
CA GLY A 94 -1.23 -13.41 15.53
C GLY A 94 -2.33 -13.86 16.47
N ALA A 95 -3.57 -13.54 16.13
CA ALA A 95 -4.75 -13.98 16.86
C ALA A 95 -4.91 -15.51 16.91
N LEU A 96 -4.28 -16.22 15.98
CA LEU A 96 -4.40 -17.67 15.83
C LEU A 96 -3.11 -18.43 16.18
N ARG A 97 -1.94 -17.81 15.97
CA ARG A 97 -0.64 -18.41 16.28
C ARG A 97 0.48 -17.38 16.37
N ASN A 98 1.53 -17.74 17.10
CA ASN A 98 2.77 -16.98 17.16
C ASN A 98 3.86 -17.77 16.45
N VAL A 99 4.62 -17.09 15.58
CA VAL A 99 5.71 -17.69 14.80
C VAL A 99 6.89 -16.73 14.69
N TYR A 100 8.10 -17.30 14.59
CA TYR A 100 9.36 -16.57 14.55
C TYR A 100 10.25 -17.14 13.46
N GLY A 101 10.87 -16.25 12.69
CA GLY A 101 11.74 -16.62 11.58
C GLY A 101 10.98 -16.89 10.28
N ARG A 102 11.71 -16.76 9.17
CA ARG A 102 11.16 -16.81 7.82
C ARG A 102 10.40 -18.10 7.51
N ASP A 103 10.99 -19.24 7.88
CA ASP A 103 10.39 -20.55 7.58
C ASP A 103 9.05 -20.75 8.28
N GLU A 104 8.92 -20.32 9.53
CA GLU A 104 7.66 -20.42 10.27
C GLU A 104 6.61 -19.42 9.76
N VAL A 105 7.04 -18.23 9.33
CA VAL A 105 6.18 -17.25 8.68
C VAL A 105 5.62 -17.81 7.37
N ASP A 106 6.44 -18.44 6.53
CA ASP A 106 6.01 -19.07 5.29
C ASP A 106 5.07 -20.27 5.53
N ALA A 107 5.36 -21.09 6.53
CA ALA A 107 4.47 -22.17 6.93
C ALA A 107 3.10 -21.64 7.42
N SER A 108 3.12 -20.48 8.09
CA SER A 108 1.88 -19.79 8.50
C SER A 108 1.03 -19.35 7.31
N PHE A 109 1.65 -18.79 6.28
CA PHE A 109 0.93 -18.42 5.05
C PHE A 109 0.38 -19.63 4.31
N THR A 110 1.14 -20.72 4.24
CA THR A 110 0.66 -21.99 3.67
C THR A 110 -0.57 -22.54 4.41
N TRP A 111 -0.63 -22.33 5.72
CA TRP A 111 -1.79 -22.73 6.51
C TRP A 111 -2.98 -21.77 6.28
N LEU A 112 -2.75 -20.44 6.27
CA LEU A 112 -3.80 -19.44 6.08
C LEU A 112 -4.47 -19.54 4.70
N GLU A 113 -3.70 -19.79 3.63
CA GLU A 113 -4.24 -19.92 2.27
C GLU A 113 -5.16 -21.11 2.11
N ARG A 114 -4.99 -22.17 2.92
CA ARG A 114 -5.89 -23.33 2.93
C ARG A 114 -7.15 -23.08 3.75
N MET A 115 -7.05 -22.22 4.76
CA MET A 115 -8.13 -21.92 5.68
C MET A 115 -9.08 -20.86 5.13
N PHE A 116 -8.55 -19.83 4.45
CA PHE A 116 -9.32 -18.66 4.04
C PHE A 116 -9.88 -18.79 2.63
N SER A 117 -11.09 -18.24 2.42
CA SER A 117 -11.74 -18.12 1.12
C SER A 117 -12.87 -17.07 1.17
N ASN A 118 -13.43 -16.76 0.00
CA ASN A 118 -14.65 -15.95 -0.16
C ASN A 118 -14.62 -14.62 0.62
N CYS A 119 -13.53 -13.87 0.52
CA CYS A 119 -13.48 -12.54 1.10
C CYS A 119 -14.43 -11.60 0.36
N THR A 120 -15.42 -11.08 1.06
CA THR A 120 -16.42 -10.14 0.52
C THR A 120 -16.10 -8.70 0.89
N SER A 121 -15.32 -8.48 1.95
CA SER A 121 -14.86 -7.15 2.34
C SER A 121 -13.58 -7.24 3.15
N TYR A 122 -12.69 -6.28 2.91
CA TYR A 122 -11.52 -5.99 3.73
C TYR A 122 -11.34 -4.48 3.83
N ARG A 123 -11.06 -3.97 5.01
CA ARG A 123 -10.76 -2.56 5.27
C ARG A 123 -9.74 -2.45 6.39
N PHE A 124 -8.67 -1.74 6.12
CA PHE A 124 -7.74 -1.33 7.16
C PHE A 124 -8.05 0.11 7.60
N GLU A 125 -8.49 0.28 8.82
CA GLU A 125 -8.72 1.56 9.46
C GLU A 125 -7.42 2.00 10.13
N LEU A 126 -6.60 2.74 9.39
CA LEU A 126 -5.31 3.23 9.85
C LEU A 126 -5.51 4.31 10.92
N GLN A 127 -5.01 4.07 12.13
CA GLN A 127 -5.11 5.01 13.25
C GLN A 127 -3.80 5.76 13.49
N ALA A 128 -2.67 5.11 13.28
CA ALA A 128 -1.36 5.73 13.42
C ALA A 128 -0.35 5.08 12.47
N TYR A 129 0.59 5.87 11.98
CA TYR A 129 1.76 5.41 11.25
C TYR A 129 2.89 6.42 11.34
N ASP A 130 4.11 5.98 11.14
CA ASP A 130 5.25 6.84 10.93
C ASP A 130 6.32 6.16 10.07
N VAL A 131 7.18 6.98 9.46
CA VAL A 131 8.33 6.55 8.66
C VAL A 131 9.57 7.25 9.21
N VAL A 132 10.58 6.47 9.58
CA VAL A 132 11.85 6.99 10.10
C VAL A 132 12.99 6.29 9.38
N GLY A 133 13.57 6.93 8.38
CA GLY A 133 14.58 6.34 7.50
C GLY A 133 14.01 5.09 6.80
N ASP A 134 14.71 3.97 6.93
CA ASP A 134 14.31 2.70 6.31
C ASP A 134 13.35 1.85 7.18
N MET A 135 12.76 2.44 8.20
CA MET A 135 11.78 1.78 9.07
C MET A 135 10.44 2.52 9.04
N ALA A 136 9.37 1.76 9.11
CA ALA A 136 8.02 2.30 9.24
C ALA A 136 7.17 1.40 10.15
N TYR A 137 6.07 1.94 10.65
CA TYR A 137 5.04 1.15 11.30
C TYR A 137 3.64 1.63 10.92
N THR A 138 2.69 0.72 11.03
CA THR A 138 1.24 1.03 11.05
C THR A 138 0.60 0.45 12.30
N ALA A 139 -0.41 1.14 12.82
CA ALA A 139 -1.31 0.63 13.86
C ALA A 139 -2.75 1.01 13.50
N GLY A 140 -3.68 0.06 13.62
CA GLY A 140 -5.06 0.29 13.25
C GLY A 140 -5.95 -0.92 13.45
N LEU A 141 -7.14 -0.86 12.85
CA LEU A 141 -8.13 -1.92 12.89
C LEU A 141 -8.29 -2.55 11.49
N GLU A 142 -8.17 -3.86 11.43
CA GLU A 142 -8.49 -4.64 10.23
C GLU A 142 -9.90 -5.22 10.38
N HIS A 143 -10.79 -4.84 9.47
CA HIS A 143 -12.15 -5.37 9.38
C HIS A 143 -12.24 -6.26 8.16
N ALA A 144 -12.67 -7.50 8.34
CA ALA A 144 -12.82 -8.42 7.25
C ALA A 144 -14.07 -9.29 7.37
N SER A 145 -14.61 -9.68 6.21
CA SER A 145 -15.65 -10.70 6.08
C SER A 145 -15.22 -11.70 5.03
N ASN A 146 -14.99 -12.93 5.44
CA ASN A 146 -14.55 -14.04 4.59
C ASN A 146 -15.11 -15.36 5.09
N SER A 147 -14.67 -16.48 4.50
CA SER A 147 -14.87 -17.81 5.05
C SER A 147 -13.56 -18.34 5.65
N ALA A 148 -13.65 -18.99 6.80
CA ALA A 148 -12.56 -19.77 7.37
C ALA A 148 -13.02 -21.23 7.57
N ASP A 149 -12.25 -22.19 7.06
CA ASP A 149 -12.62 -23.60 7.01
C ASP A 149 -14.04 -23.83 6.43
N GLY A 150 -14.35 -23.04 5.39
CA GLY A 150 -15.65 -23.09 4.70
C GLY A 150 -16.81 -22.40 5.45
N GLN A 151 -16.58 -21.85 6.64
CA GLN A 151 -17.62 -21.18 7.42
C GLN A 151 -17.50 -19.66 7.28
N PRO A 152 -18.58 -18.93 6.89
CA PRO A 152 -18.60 -17.49 6.84
C PRO A 152 -18.33 -16.87 8.22
N ARG A 153 -17.49 -15.83 8.25
CA ARG A 153 -17.18 -15.07 9.48
C ARG A 153 -16.86 -13.62 9.17
N SER A 154 -17.14 -12.77 10.13
CA SER A 154 -16.63 -11.40 10.16
C SER A 154 -15.82 -11.19 11.43
N PHE A 155 -14.75 -10.41 11.33
CA PHE A 155 -13.90 -10.14 12.48
C PHE A 155 -13.28 -8.75 12.39
N THR A 156 -12.88 -8.24 13.55
CA THR A 156 -12.05 -7.05 13.68
C THR A 156 -10.81 -7.41 14.46
N LEU A 157 -9.63 -7.08 13.93
CA LEU A 157 -8.35 -7.24 14.61
C LEU A 157 -7.75 -5.87 14.90
N ARG A 158 -7.16 -5.70 16.10
CA ARG A 158 -6.16 -4.66 16.31
C ARG A 158 -4.87 -5.16 15.68
N ALA A 159 -4.30 -4.39 14.76
CA ALA A 159 -3.10 -4.79 14.05
C ALA A 159 -2.03 -3.72 14.15
N THR A 160 -0.83 -4.14 14.53
CA THR A 160 0.39 -3.33 14.43
C THR A 160 1.37 -4.07 13.53
N GLN A 161 1.89 -3.38 12.53
CA GLN A 161 2.90 -3.95 11.64
C GLN A 161 4.13 -3.04 11.59
N VAL A 162 5.31 -3.66 11.53
CA VAL A 162 6.60 -2.98 11.35
C VAL A 162 7.17 -3.36 10.00
N TYR A 163 7.68 -2.37 9.30
CA TYR A 163 8.19 -2.50 7.95
C TYR A 163 9.64 -2.07 7.87
N ARG A 164 10.38 -2.62 6.90
CA ARG A 164 11.74 -2.21 6.54
C ARG A 164 11.79 -1.91 5.05
N ARG A 165 12.56 -0.91 4.66
CA ARG A 165 12.88 -0.66 3.25
C ARG A 165 14.09 -1.51 2.87
N GLU A 166 13.93 -2.39 1.92
CA GLU A 166 14.96 -3.33 1.46
C GLU A 166 15.11 -3.23 -0.04
N GLY A 167 16.28 -2.81 -0.52
CA GLY A 167 16.50 -2.59 -1.95
C GLY A 167 15.59 -1.54 -2.60
N GLY A 168 15.10 -0.59 -1.80
CA GLY A 168 14.14 0.44 -2.23
C GLY A 168 12.66 0.04 -2.12
N GLU A 169 12.37 -1.19 -1.70
CA GLU A 169 11.00 -1.70 -1.53
C GLU A 169 10.63 -1.86 -0.06
N TRP A 170 9.39 -1.56 0.30
CA TRP A 170 8.88 -1.84 1.64
C TRP A 170 8.58 -3.33 1.83
N LYS A 171 9.08 -3.89 2.94
CA LYS A 171 8.85 -5.28 3.34
C LYS A 171 8.33 -5.34 4.77
N VAL A 172 7.40 -6.25 5.04
CA VAL A 172 6.88 -6.50 6.40
C VAL A 172 7.93 -7.29 7.17
N ALA A 173 8.32 -6.80 8.34
CA ALA A 173 9.26 -7.49 9.23
C ALA A 173 8.58 -8.08 10.47
N HIS A 174 7.51 -7.44 10.93
CA HIS A 174 6.77 -7.90 12.10
C HIS A 174 5.28 -7.57 11.94
N ARG A 175 4.43 -8.46 12.43
CA ARG A 175 3.00 -8.22 12.59
C ARG A 175 2.53 -8.73 13.94
N HIS A 176 1.86 -7.88 14.69
CA HIS A 176 1.06 -8.27 15.84
C HIS A 176 -0.41 -7.97 15.55
N ALA A 177 -1.28 -8.95 15.77
CA ALA A 177 -2.72 -8.73 15.67
C ALA A 177 -3.49 -9.62 16.64
N ASP A 178 -4.46 -9.03 17.31
CA ASP A 178 -5.37 -9.72 18.21
C ASP A 178 -6.83 -9.34 17.95
N THR A 179 -7.75 -10.18 18.39
CA THR A 179 -9.18 -9.89 18.27
C THR A 179 -9.60 -8.77 19.21
N VAL A 180 -10.43 -7.86 18.70
CA VAL A 180 -11.13 -6.90 19.55
C VAL A 180 -12.20 -7.67 20.33
N THR A 181 -12.04 -7.76 21.64
CA THR A 181 -13.09 -8.21 22.56
C THR A 181 -13.78 -6.97 23.11
N GLU A 182 -15.10 -6.91 22.97
CA GLU A 182 -15.94 -5.90 23.64
C GLU A 182 -15.95 -6.07 25.14
#